data_f350c3046019835a69ef7537044ec0df
#
_entry.id   f350c3046019835a69ef7537044ec0df
#
_cell.length_a   1.000
_cell.length_b   1.000
_cell.length_c   1.000
_cell.angle_alpha   90.00
_cell.angle_beta   90.00
_cell.angle_gamma   90.00
#
_symmetry.space_group_name_H-M   'P 1'
#
loop_
_entity.id
_entity.type
_entity.pdbx_description
1 polymer ?
#
loop_
_entity_poly.entity_id
_entity_poly.type
_entity_poly.pdbx_seq_one_letter_code
_entity_poly.pdbx_strand_id
1 'polypeptide(L)'
;MSGLSRREFFSAVVKPAAAIILIQPALMHKALAAVKNTTDPPEDIARDESFWFDIQQAYTADRSMINLNNGGVSPAPAIVQEAMKRHLDYSNTSPAYSMWRILEPQREPIRHRLARFFQCDTEEVAFTRNASEGLQILQNGFDLGSGDEVLT
;
A
#
# COMPACT_ATOMS: atom_id res chain seq x y z
N MET A 1 -30.64 -16.80 -34.59
CA MET A 1 -29.79 -16.18 -33.53
C MET A 1 -28.36 -16.15 -34.09
N SER A 2 -27.92 -14.99 -34.61
CA SER A 2 -26.57 -14.83 -35.14
C SER A 2 -25.60 -14.73 -34.00
N GLY A 3 -24.75 -15.75 -33.82
CA GLY A 3 -23.68 -15.74 -32.84
C GLY A 3 -22.64 -14.67 -33.18
N LEU A 4 -22.18 -13.93 -32.19
CA LEU A 4 -21.08 -12.98 -32.29
C LEU A 4 -19.84 -13.70 -32.88
N SER A 5 -19.22 -13.11 -33.89
CA SER A 5 -17.96 -13.61 -34.41
C SER A 5 -16.86 -13.50 -33.35
N ARG A 6 -15.83 -14.35 -33.42
CA ARG A 6 -14.67 -14.27 -32.47
C ARG A 6 -14.07 -12.86 -32.40
N ARG A 7 -14.04 -12.13 -33.49
CA ARG A 7 -13.50 -10.78 -33.56
C ARG A 7 -14.39 -9.77 -32.85
N GLU A 8 -15.71 -9.91 -32.93
CA GLU A 8 -16.67 -9.05 -32.21
C GLU A 8 -16.65 -9.35 -30.73
N PHE A 9 -16.55 -10.62 -30.32
CA PHE A 9 -16.37 -11.02 -28.92
C PHE A 9 -15.07 -10.43 -28.33
N PHE A 10 -13.93 -10.59 -28.99
CA PHE A 10 -12.68 -10.00 -28.52
C PHE A 10 -12.74 -8.48 -28.47
N SER A 11 -13.38 -7.82 -29.41
CA SER A 11 -13.53 -6.36 -29.40
C SER A 11 -14.44 -5.88 -28.26
N ALA A 12 -15.47 -6.63 -27.91
CA ALA A 12 -16.39 -6.29 -26.85
C ALA A 12 -15.83 -6.53 -25.43
N VAL A 13 -14.93 -7.53 -25.26
CA VAL A 13 -14.40 -7.92 -23.96
C VAL A 13 -13.02 -7.29 -23.70
N VAL A 14 -12.14 -7.28 -24.70
CA VAL A 14 -10.74 -6.83 -24.50
C VAL A 14 -10.63 -5.31 -24.44
N LYS A 15 -11.43 -4.55 -25.19
CA LYS A 15 -11.38 -3.08 -25.14
C LYS A 15 -11.78 -2.50 -23.79
N PRO A 16 -12.91 -2.90 -23.17
CA PRO A 16 -13.24 -2.40 -21.83
C PRO A 16 -12.27 -2.89 -20.75
N ALA A 17 -11.77 -4.14 -20.83
CA ALA A 17 -10.77 -4.64 -19.91
C ALA A 17 -9.43 -3.88 -20.02
N ALA A 18 -8.96 -3.58 -21.24
CA ALA A 18 -7.77 -2.75 -21.46
C ALA A 18 -7.98 -1.32 -20.97
N ALA A 19 -9.17 -0.75 -21.11
CA ALA A 19 -9.50 0.57 -20.59
C ALA A 19 -9.45 0.59 -19.03
N ILE A 20 -9.97 -0.44 -18.38
CA ILE A 20 -9.90 -0.56 -16.90
C ILE A 20 -8.45 -0.64 -16.42
N ILE A 21 -7.58 -1.38 -17.09
CA ILE A 21 -6.16 -1.50 -16.75
C ILE A 21 -5.42 -0.16 -16.91
N LEU A 22 -5.80 0.67 -17.89
CA LEU A 22 -5.18 1.98 -18.12
C LEU A 22 -5.74 3.09 -17.21
N ILE A 23 -6.94 2.94 -16.67
CA ILE A 23 -7.57 3.94 -15.81
C ILE A 23 -6.96 3.94 -14.39
N GLN A 24 -6.52 2.81 -13.85
CA GLN A 24 -5.99 2.72 -12.48
C GLN A 24 -4.78 3.62 -12.20
N PRO A 25 -3.73 3.67 -13.05
CA PRO A 25 -2.63 4.61 -12.85
C PRO A 25 -3.07 6.08 -12.89
N ALA A 26 -4.01 6.44 -13.78
CA ALA A 26 -4.51 7.81 -13.88
C ALA A 26 -5.29 8.25 -12.63
N LEU A 27 -6.12 7.38 -12.07
CA LEU A 27 -6.84 7.65 -10.82
C LEU A 27 -5.89 7.83 -9.65
N MET A 28 -4.83 7.02 -9.58
CA MET A 28 -3.79 7.18 -8.57
C MET A 28 -3.05 8.51 -8.72
N HIS A 29 -2.65 8.90 -9.93
CA HIS A 29 -2.00 10.19 -10.17
C HIS A 29 -2.91 11.36 -9.77
N LYS A 30 -4.22 11.24 -10.03
CA LYS A 30 -5.21 12.23 -9.62
C LYS A 30 -5.29 12.34 -8.09
N ALA A 31 -5.37 11.24 -7.37
CA ALA A 31 -5.39 11.22 -5.90
C ALA A 31 -4.10 11.82 -5.30
N LEU A 32 -2.94 11.45 -5.83
CA LEU A 32 -1.65 12.02 -5.40
C LEU A 32 -1.54 13.52 -5.71
N ALA A 33 -2.08 13.98 -6.83
CA ALA A 33 -2.14 15.39 -7.18
C ALA A 33 -3.07 16.17 -6.26
N ALA A 34 -4.23 15.60 -5.90
CA ALA A 34 -5.15 16.21 -4.94
C ALA A 34 -4.46 16.43 -3.59
N VAL A 35 -3.75 15.44 -3.07
CA VAL A 35 -3.00 15.56 -1.80
C VAL A 35 -1.90 16.61 -1.88
N LYS A 36 -1.13 16.66 -2.99
CA LYS A 36 0.00 17.58 -3.13
C LYS A 36 -0.40 19.04 -3.37
N ASN A 37 -1.52 19.27 -4.02
CA ASN A 37 -1.97 20.59 -4.44
C ASN A 37 -2.96 21.23 -3.46
N THR A 38 -3.35 20.53 -2.42
CA THR A 38 -4.24 21.05 -1.40
C THR A 38 -3.51 22.09 -0.56
N THR A 39 -4.05 23.29 -0.55
CA THR A 39 -3.60 24.44 0.27
C THR A 39 -4.63 24.83 1.31
N ASP A 40 -5.78 24.17 1.30
CA ASP A 40 -6.90 24.45 2.19
C ASP A 40 -6.60 24.01 3.64
N PRO A 41 -7.20 24.65 4.64
CA PRO A 41 -7.08 24.23 6.04
C PRO A 41 -7.50 22.77 6.24
N PRO A 42 -6.86 22.04 7.16
CA PRO A 42 -7.18 20.62 7.41
C PRO A 42 -8.66 20.34 7.72
N GLU A 43 -9.33 21.29 8.39
CA GLU A 43 -10.74 21.19 8.75
C GLU A 43 -11.67 21.26 7.53
N ASP A 44 -11.29 22.01 6.52
CA ASP A 44 -12.05 22.13 5.27
C ASP A 44 -11.85 20.90 4.39
N ILE A 45 -10.60 20.41 4.29
CA ILE A 45 -10.26 19.16 3.60
C ILE A 45 -10.99 17.97 4.23
N ALA A 46 -11.06 17.93 5.57
CA ALA A 46 -11.74 16.84 6.27
C ALA A 46 -13.23 16.71 5.91
N ARG A 47 -13.84 17.79 5.43
CA ARG A 47 -15.26 17.86 5.02
C ARG A 47 -15.47 17.84 3.51
N ASP A 48 -14.41 17.87 2.72
CA ASP A 48 -14.50 17.88 1.26
C ASP A 48 -14.71 16.45 0.72
N GLU A 49 -15.96 16.09 0.48
CA GLU A 49 -16.35 14.80 -0.07
C GLU A 49 -15.72 14.54 -1.46
N SER A 50 -15.44 15.56 -2.26
CA SER A 50 -14.83 15.40 -3.58
C SER A 50 -13.36 15.01 -3.45
N PHE A 51 -12.64 15.59 -2.49
CA PHE A 51 -11.28 15.20 -2.15
C PHE A 51 -11.22 13.73 -1.70
N TRP A 52 -12.08 13.34 -0.76
CA TRP A 52 -12.12 11.96 -0.25
C TRP A 52 -12.58 10.95 -1.29
N PHE A 53 -13.47 11.34 -2.20
CA PHE A 53 -13.84 10.50 -3.34
C PHE A 53 -12.63 10.17 -4.22
N ASP A 54 -11.79 11.16 -4.55
CA ASP A 54 -10.58 10.94 -5.34
C ASP A 54 -9.56 10.05 -4.61
N ILE A 55 -9.39 10.20 -3.29
CA ILE A 55 -8.57 9.32 -2.46
C ILE A 55 -9.13 7.88 -2.47
N GLN A 56 -10.43 7.73 -2.33
CA GLN A 56 -11.08 6.41 -2.36
C GLN A 56 -10.83 5.66 -3.68
N GLN A 57 -10.75 6.37 -4.82
CA GLN A 57 -10.46 5.75 -6.12
C GLN A 57 -9.05 5.15 -6.19
N ALA A 58 -8.13 5.53 -5.31
CA ALA A 58 -6.78 4.95 -5.23
C ALA A 58 -6.76 3.51 -4.65
N TYR A 59 -7.88 3.05 -4.10
CA TYR A 59 -8.02 1.73 -3.50
C TYR A 59 -8.91 0.82 -4.35
N THR A 60 -8.60 -0.48 -4.37
CA THR A 60 -9.37 -1.52 -5.07
C THR A 60 -10.36 -2.25 -4.15
N ALA A 61 -10.70 -1.64 -3.01
CA ALA A 61 -11.62 -2.22 -2.04
C ALA A 61 -13.03 -2.40 -2.63
N ASP A 62 -13.72 -3.46 -2.20
CA ASP A 62 -15.12 -3.68 -2.53
C ASP A 62 -15.99 -2.57 -1.90
N ARG A 63 -16.78 -1.90 -2.74
CA ARG A 63 -17.63 -0.78 -2.34
C ARG A 63 -19.05 -1.18 -1.97
N SER A 64 -19.39 -2.43 -2.14
CA SER A 64 -20.68 -2.98 -1.67
C SER A 64 -20.71 -3.16 -0.16
N MET A 65 -19.53 -3.11 0.49
CA MET A 65 -19.37 -3.35 1.92
C MET A 65 -18.60 -2.21 2.58
N ILE A 66 -19.08 -1.74 3.72
CA ILE A 66 -18.40 -0.72 4.53
C ILE A 66 -17.46 -1.43 5.51
N ASN A 67 -16.15 -1.29 5.31
CA ASN A 67 -15.16 -1.82 6.23
C ASN A 67 -14.91 -0.83 7.38
N LEU A 68 -15.41 -1.17 8.55
CA LEU A 68 -15.20 -0.39 9.79
C LEU A 68 -14.00 -0.87 10.61
N ASN A 69 -13.32 -1.93 10.19
CA ASN A 69 -12.18 -2.51 10.94
C ASN A 69 -10.85 -2.35 10.19
N ASN A 70 -10.52 -1.14 9.76
CA ASN A 70 -9.24 -0.84 9.13
C ASN A 70 -8.05 -0.87 10.12
N GLY A 71 -8.31 -0.84 11.42
CA GLY A 71 -7.27 -0.99 12.44
C GLY A 71 -6.67 -2.39 12.48
N GLY A 72 -7.49 -3.43 12.29
CA GLY A 72 -7.03 -4.80 12.22
C GLY A 72 -6.40 -5.16 10.88
N VAL A 73 -7.08 -4.83 9.78
CA VAL A 73 -6.62 -5.09 8.41
C VAL A 73 -7.06 -3.93 7.51
N SER A 74 -6.11 -3.25 6.90
CA SER A 74 -6.38 -2.15 5.97
C SER A 74 -6.00 -2.53 4.54
N PRO A 75 -6.82 -2.19 3.53
CA PRO A 75 -6.45 -2.41 2.13
C PRO A 75 -5.26 -1.51 1.75
N ALA A 76 -4.34 -2.05 0.96
CA ALA A 76 -3.26 -1.26 0.40
C ALA A 76 -3.74 -0.48 -0.84
N PRO A 77 -3.25 0.74 -1.08
CA PRO A 77 -3.49 1.46 -2.32
C PRO A 77 -3.04 0.68 -3.55
N ALA A 78 -3.72 0.84 -4.68
CA ALA A 78 -3.43 0.12 -5.92
C ALA A 78 -1.95 0.25 -6.35
N ILE A 79 -1.34 1.44 -6.20
CA ILE A 79 0.08 1.67 -6.53
C ILE A 79 1.03 0.82 -5.69
N VAL A 80 0.70 0.61 -4.40
CA VAL A 80 1.50 -0.22 -3.50
C VAL A 80 1.38 -1.69 -3.92
N GLN A 81 0.17 -2.16 -4.23
CA GLN A 81 -0.06 -3.52 -4.72
C GLN A 81 0.72 -3.79 -6.02
N GLU A 82 0.67 -2.87 -6.97
CA GLU A 82 1.40 -2.98 -8.25
C GLU A 82 2.93 -2.92 -8.04
N ALA A 83 3.41 -2.09 -7.11
CA ALA A 83 4.83 -2.07 -6.77
C ALA A 83 5.28 -3.41 -6.17
N MET A 84 4.50 -3.99 -5.26
CA MET A 84 4.78 -5.30 -4.67
C MET A 84 4.86 -6.40 -5.74
N LYS A 85 3.89 -6.45 -6.67
CA LYS A 85 3.87 -7.41 -7.78
C LYS A 85 5.13 -7.26 -8.65
N ARG A 86 5.46 -6.03 -9.07
CA ARG A 86 6.67 -5.78 -9.88
C ARG A 86 7.96 -6.20 -9.18
N HIS A 87 8.09 -5.92 -7.88
CA HIS A 87 9.27 -6.32 -7.13
C HIS A 87 9.34 -7.83 -6.92
N LEU A 88 8.21 -8.50 -6.76
CA LEU A 88 8.15 -9.95 -6.69
C LEU A 88 8.61 -10.57 -8.03
N ASP A 89 8.06 -10.12 -9.15
CA ASP A 89 8.45 -10.58 -10.48
C ASP A 89 9.94 -10.32 -10.72
N TYR A 90 10.41 -9.11 -10.42
CA TYR A 90 11.81 -8.72 -10.59
C TYR A 90 12.75 -9.58 -9.74
N SER A 91 12.41 -9.84 -8.50
CA SER A 91 13.25 -10.69 -7.62
C SER A 91 13.36 -12.13 -8.12
N ASN A 92 12.33 -12.63 -8.81
CA ASN A 92 12.32 -13.98 -9.39
C ASN A 92 13.10 -14.09 -10.70
N THR A 93 13.38 -13.02 -11.41
CA THR A 93 14.17 -13.07 -12.66
C THR A 93 15.64 -13.41 -12.41
N SER A 94 16.22 -12.94 -11.31
CA SER A 94 17.61 -13.20 -10.92
C SER A 94 17.74 -13.11 -9.40
N PRO A 95 17.28 -14.13 -8.64
CA PRO A 95 17.02 -14.02 -7.20
C PRO A 95 18.20 -13.50 -6.38
N ALA A 96 19.37 -14.13 -6.47
CA ALA A 96 20.55 -13.73 -5.69
C ALA A 96 21.04 -12.33 -6.05
N TYR A 97 21.10 -12.00 -7.34
CA TYR A 97 21.56 -10.67 -7.79
C TYR A 97 20.54 -9.59 -7.45
N SER A 98 19.27 -9.81 -7.80
CA SER A 98 18.21 -8.83 -7.59
C SER A 98 18.00 -8.52 -6.11
N MET A 99 17.98 -9.55 -5.25
CA MET A 99 17.75 -9.36 -3.82
C MET A 99 18.95 -8.66 -3.15
N TRP A 100 20.14 -9.19 -3.28
CA TRP A 100 21.27 -8.72 -2.47
C TRP A 100 21.98 -7.51 -3.04
N ARG A 101 22.01 -7.36 -4.38
CA ARG A 101 22.73 -6.26 -5.02
C ARG A 101 21.86 -5.04 -5.29
N ILE A 102 20.55 -5.24 -5.45
CA ILE A 102 19.63 -4.17 -5.86
C ILE A 102 18.61 -3.85 -4.77
N LEU A 103 17.83 -4.83 -4.31
CA LEU A 103 16.69 -4.56 -3.43
C LEU A 103 17.12 -4.33 -1.97
N GLU A 104 18.05 -5.12 -1.45
CA GLU A 104 18.48 -4.98 -0.06
C GLU A 104 19.13 -3.63 0.24
N PRO A 105 20.03 -3.08 -0.58
CA PRO A 105 20.58 -1.74 -0.35
C PRO A 105 19.51 -0.62 -0.37
N GLN A 106 18.36 -0.83 -1.02
CA GLN A 106 17.29 0.16 -1.04
C GLN A 106 16.48 0.21 0.27
N ARG A 107 16.67 -0.71 1.19
CA ARG A 107 16.00 -0.70 2.50
C ARG A 107 16.46 0.47 3.37
N GLU A 108 17.73 0.81 3.35
CA GLU A 108 18.28 1.89 4.17
C GLU A 108 17.69 3.27 3.86
N PRO A 109 17.61 3.72 2.60
CA PRO A 109 16.90 4.96 2.27
C PRO A 109 15.44 4.99 2.74
N ILE A 110 14.76 3.86 2.74
CA ILE A 110 13.38 3.76 3.25
C ILE A 110 13.37 3.90 4.77
N ARG A 111 14.28 3.22 5.48
CA ARG A 111 14.43 3.30 6.93
C ARG A 111 14.69 4.75 7.38
N HIS A 112 15.59 5.47 6.72
CA HIS A 112 15.85 6.89 6.96
C HIS A 112 14.60 7.78 6.72
N ARG A 113 13.79 7.47 5.70
CA ARG A 113 12.56 8.22 5.44
C ARG A 113 11.51 7.99 6.53
N LEU A 114 11.38 6.76 7.01
CA LEU A 114 10.47 6.40 8.10
C LEU A 114 10.92 7.05 9.42
N ALA A 115 12.19 6.98 9.75
CA ALA A 115 12.74 7.62 10.95
C ALA A 115 12.44 9.13 10.97
N ARG A 116 12.63 9.82 9.85
CA ARG A 116 12.24 11.24 9.73
C ARG A 116 10.76 11.47 9.87
N PHE A 117 9.92 10.58 9.33
CA PHE A 117 8.47 10.68 9.44
C PHE A 117 8.01 10.48 10.89
N PHE A 118 8.59 9.53 11.62
CA PHE A 118 8.30 9.26 13.02
C PHE A 118 9.06 10.16 14.01
N GLN A 119 9.96 11.02 13.53
CA GLN A 119 10.80 11.92 14.33
C GLN A 119 11.65 11.17 15.37
N CYS A 120 12.25 10.06 14.95
CA CYS A 120 13.17 9.24 15.73
C CYS A 120 14.48 9.00 14.99
N ASP A 121 15.46 8.42 15.67
CA ASP A 121 16.73 8.04 15.03
C ASP A 121 16.53 6.81 14.13
N THR A 122 17.36 6.73 13.07
CA THR A 122 17.28 5.60 12.14
C THR A 122 17.57 4.27 12.82
N GLU A 123 18.41 4.26 13.85
CA GLU A 123 18.73 3.06 14.64
C GLU A 123 17.56 2.55 15.49
N GLU A 124 16.54 3.38 15.73
CA GLU A 124 15.32 3.01 16.44
C GLU A 124 14.24 2.40 15.53
N VAL A 125 14.52 2.30 14.22
CA VAL A 125 13.58 1.76 13.23
C VAL A 125 14.06 0.41 12.72
N ALA A 126 13.27 -0.64 12.93
CA ALA A 126 13.47 -1.97 12.38
C ALA A 126 12.30 -2.40 11.49
N PHE A 127 12.60 -3.09 10.39
CA PHE A 127 11.57 -3.71 9.56
C PHE A 127 11.26 -5.11 10.06
N THR A 128 9.99 -5.37 10.35
CA THR A 128 9.46 -6.72 10.64
C THR A 128 8.52 -7.16 9.51
N ARG A 129 8.27 -8.45 9.42
CA ARG A 129 7.36 -9.01 8.39
C ARG A 129 5.90 -8.68 8.66
N ASN A 130 5.54 -8.55 9.94
CA ASN A 130 4.19 -8.24 10.38
C ASN A 130 4.20 -7.79 11.86
N ALA A 131 3.05 -7.31 12.35
CA ALA A 131 2.89 -6.87 13.74
C ALA A 131 3.13 -7.99 14.75
N SER A 132 2.78 -9.25 14.44
CA SER A 132 3.00 -10.38 15.35
C SER A 132 4.48 -10.63 15.60
N GLU A 133 5.32 -10.53 14.57
CA GLU A 133 6.78 -10.62 14.72
C GLU A 133 7.32 -9.47 15.58
N GLY A 134 6.86 -8.23 15.32
CA GLY A 134 7.24 -7.07 16.12
C GLY A 134 6.89 -7.24 17.60
N LEU A 135 5.67 -7.68 17.90
CA LEU A 135 5.23 -7.96 19.26
C LEU A 135 6.05 -9.08 19.92
N GLN A 136 6.36 -10.15 19.21
CA GLN A 136 7.19 -11.24 19.74
C GLN A 136 8.62 -10.79 20.05
N ILE A 137 9.20 -9.93 19.21
CA ILE A 137 10.53 -9.36 19.46
C ILE A 137 10.50 -8.55 20.76
N LEU A 138 9.50 -7.70 20.96
CA LEU A 138 9.34 -6.93 22.17
C LEU A 138 9.11 -7.80 23.40
N GLN A 139 8.19 -8.76 23.34
CA GLN A 139 7.90 -9.71 24.43
C GLN A 139 9.13 -10.49 24.89
N ASN A 140 9.96 -10.93 23.95
CA ASN A 140 11.17 -11.68 24.26
C ASN A 140 12.36 -10.77 24.60
N GLY A 141 12.29 -9.49 24.30
CA GLY A 141 13.35 -8.52 24.55
C GLY A 141 13.23 -7.80 25.90
N PHE A 142 12.06 -7.82 26.54
CA PHE A 142 11.89 -7.26 27.88
C PHE A 142 12.41 -8.24 28.94
N ASP A 143 13.25 -7.74 29.83
CA ASP A 143 13.76 -8.48 30.98
C ASP A 143 12.74 -8.36 32.15
N LEU A 144 11.61 -9.08 31.99
CA LEU A 144 10.53 -9.10 32.98
C LEU A 144 10.86 -10.06 34.10
N GLY A 145 10.82 -9.56 35.34
CA GLY A 145 11.08 -10.30 36.56
C GLY A 145 9.81 -10.62 37.37
N SER A 146 9.99 -11.34 38.48
CA SER A 146 8.90 -11.63 39.40
C SER A 146 8.42 -10.34 40.10
N GLY A 147 7.16 -10.00 39.91
CA GLY A 147 6.52 -8.81 40.45
C GLY A 147 6.26 -7.71 39.40
N ASP A 148 6.77 -7.87 38.16
CA ASP A 148 6.41 -6.97 37.10
C ASP A 148 4.98 -7.24 36.59
N GLU A 149 4.30 -6.19 36.15
CA GLU A 149 2.94 -6.26 35.66
C GLU A 149 2.89 -5.82 34.18
N VAL A 150 2.08 -6.50 33.40
CA VAL A 150 1.81 -6.15 32.00
C VAL A 150 0.33 -5.81 31.86
N LEU A 151 0.04 -4.58 31.42
CA LEU A 151 -1.32 -4.15 31.11
C LEU A 151 -1.64 -4.50 29.67
N THR A 152 -2.74 -5.22 29.43
CA THR A 152 -3.22 -5.61 28.09
C THR A 152 -4.63 -5.11 27.81
#